data_656181fba734ad970c93c7ccac55ed25
#
_entry.id   656181fba734ad970c93c7ccac55ed25
#
_cell.length_a   1.000
_cell.length_b   1.000
_cell.length_c   1.000
_cell.angle_alpha   90.00
_cell.angle_beta   90.00
_cell.angle_gamma   90.00
#
_symmetry.space_group_name_H-M   'P 1'
#
loop_
_entity.id
_entity.type
_entity.pdbx_description
1 polymer ?
#
loop_
_entity_poly.entity_id
_entity_poly.type
_entity_poly.pdbx_seq_one_letter_code
_entity_poly.pdbx_strand_id
1 'polypeptide(L)'
;GNPTGNETTDKTEGKFDIEKMRYHKIIIMTDADVDGSHIRTLLLTFFYRKMKEVIDGGHLYIALPPLYRVSQGKKEAYVYDDNERDLIIERMQKENKNSKVSIQRYKGLGEMNADQLWETTMDPDRRTLLKVTVESAEEAVKTFQNLMGSDVEARRSFIQERAKEVVNLDV
;
A
#
# COMPACT_ATOMS: atom_id res chain seq x y z
N GLY A 1 -28.11 -26.92 -49.24
CA GLY A 1 -28.12 -25.72 -48.40
C GLY A 1 -27.45 -26.04 -47.07
N ASN A 2 -26.22 -25.59 -46.89
CA ASN A 2 -25.55 -25.59 -45.61
C ASN A 2 -25.82 -24.23 -44.93
N PRO A 3 -26.32 -24.17 -43.71
CA PRO A 3 -26.20 -23.01 -42.90
C PRO A 3 -24.89 -23.09 -42.12
N THR A 4 -23.92 -22.32 -42.55
CA THR A 4 -22.78 -21.99 -41.70
C THR A 4 -23.24 -21.06 -40.62
N GLY A 5 -23.56 -21.60 -39.45
CA GLY A 5 -23.73 -20.83 -38.23
C GLY A 5 -22.36 -20.34 -37.78
N ASN A 6 -22.06 -19.06 -38.01
CA ASN A 6 -21.03 -18.38 -37.30
C ASN A 6 -21.49 -18.19 -35.85
N GLU A 7 -21.14 -19.12 -34.99
CA GLU A 7 -21.11 -18.87 -33.56
C GLU A 7 -19.99 -17.91 -33.28
N THR A 8 -20.29 -16.63 -33.34
CA THR A 8 -19.51 -15.61 -32.62
C THR A 8 -19.73 -15.88 -31.13
N THR A 9 -18.91 -16.75 -30.56
CA THR A 9 -18.80 -16.83 -29.11
C THR A 9 -18.43 -15.43 -28.63
N ASP A 10 -19.38 -14.81 -27.96
CA ASP A 10 -19.23 -13.52 -27.33
C ASP A 10 -18.11 -13.64 -26.27
N LYS A 11 -16.90 -13.23 -26.64
CA LYS A 11 -15.73 -13.23 -25.76
C LYS A 11 -15.79 -12.14 -24.68
N THR A 12 -16.96 -11.53 -24.45
CA THR A 12 -17.19 -10.50 -23.47
C THR A 12 -17.63 -11.04 -22.10
N GLU A 13 -17.91 -12.32 -21.98
CA GLU A 13 -18.14 -12.93 -20.68
C GLU A 13 -16.86 -12.92 -19.84
N GLY A 14 -16.86 -12.12 -18.78
CA GLY A 14 -15.77 -11.99 -17.82
C GLY A 14 -14.85 -10.78 -18.00
N LYS A 15 -15.11 -9.87 -18.96
CA LYS A 15 -14.36 -8.63 -19.10
C LYS A 15 -14.84 -7.62 -18.08
N PHE A 16 -13.88 -7.01 -17.36
CA PHE A 16 -14.16 -5.94 -16.40
C PHE A 16 -14.75 -4.70 -17.10
N ASP A 17 -15.80 -4.15 -16.50
CA ASP A 17 -16.48 -2.94 -16.95
C ASP A 17 -16.41 -1.86 -15.86
N ILE A 18 -15.64 -0.82 -16.11
CA ILE A 18 -15.40 0.28 -15.16
C ILE A 18 -16.70 1.03 -14.82
N GLU A 19 -17.68 1.11 -15.74
CA GLU A 19 -18.95 1.80 -15.52
C GLU A 19 -19.81 1.10 -14.48
N LYS A 20 -19.58 -0.18 -14.24
CA LYS A 20 -20.26 -0.98 -13.21
C LYS A 20 -19.59 -0.92 -11.85
N MET A 21 -18.47 -0.23 -11.72
CA MET A 21 -17.75 -0.10 -10.46
C MET A 21 -18.57 0.75 -9.48
N ARG A 22 -18.75 0.22 -8.26
CA ARG A 22 -19.55 0.84 -7.20
C ARG A 22 -18.76 1.71 -6.24
N TYR A 23 -17.44 1.70 -6.34
CA TYR A 23 -16.53 2.34 -5.39
C TYR A 23 -15.68 3.39 -6.09
N HIS A 24 -15.47 4.52 -5.42
CA HIS A 24 -14.61 5.60 -5.91
C HIS A 24 -13.12 5.28 -5.73
N LYS A 25 -12.79 4.61 -4.63
CA LYS A 25 -11.43 4.21 -4.29
C LYS A 25 -11.40 2.73 -3.95
N ILE A 26 -10.42 2.04 -4.50
CA ILE A 26 -10.02 0.70 -4.09
C ILE A 26 -8.66 0.85 -3.42
N ILE A 27 -8.56 0.44 -2.16
CA ILE A 27 -7.38 0.66 -1.34
C ILE A 27 -6.78 -0.68 -0.94
N ILE A 28 -5.56 -0.93 -1.39
CA ILE A 28 -4.79 -2.11 -1.00
C ILE A 28 -4.15 -1.84 0.36
N MET A 29 -4.38 -2.72 1.31
CA MET A 29 -3.77 -2.69 2.64
C MET A 29 -3.02 -4.00 2.86
N THR A 30 -1.71 -3.90 3.08
CA THR A 30 -0.83 -5.04 3.37
C THR A 30 0.08 -4.71 4.54
N ASP A 31 0.65 -5.75 5.15
CA ASP A 31 1.68 -5.57 6.18
C ASP A 31 2.90 -4.84 5.62
N ALA A 32 3.60 -4.12 6.47
CA ALA A 32 4.79 -3.34 6.09
C ALA A 32 6.07 -4.19 5.94
N ASP A 33 5.97 -5.50 6.13
CA ASP A 33 7.08 -6.43 5.97
C ASP A 33 7.30 -6.88 4.52
N VAL A 34 8.30 -7.74 4.31
CA VAL A 34 8.66 -8.30 3.00
C VAL A 34 7.50 -9.11 2.39
N ASP A 35 6.81 -9.90 3.19
CA ASP A 35 5.70 -10.74 2.73
C ASP A 35 4.51 -9.88 2.29
N GLY A 36 4.18 -8.83 3.03
CA GLY A 36 3.19 -7.85 2.65
C GLY A 36 3.53 -7.12 1.35
N SER A 37 4.80 -6.84 1.12
CA SER A 37 5.30 -6.24 -0.13
C SER A 37 5.14 -7.17 -1.33
N HIS A 38 5.36 -8.47 -1.15
CA HIS A 38 5.12 -9.48 -2.19
C HIS A 38 3.63 -9.59 -2.54
N ILE A 39 2.76 -9.60 -1.54
CA ILE A 39 1.31 -9.62 -1.73
C ILE A 39 0.84 -8.38 -2.49
N ARG A 40 1.35 -7.21 -2.13
CA ARG A 40 1.06 -5.95 -2.82
C ARG A 40 1.46 -6.00 -4.29
N THR A 41 2.65 -6.49 -4.58
CA THR A 41 3.14 -6.66 -5.95
C THR A 41 2.24 -7.60 -6.77
N LEU A 42 1.79 -8.69 -6.18
CA LEU A 42 0.85 -9.63 -6.80
C LEU A 42 -0.49 -8.97 -7.10
N LEU A 43 -1.05 -8.22 -6.16
CA LEU A 43 -2.31 -7.50 -6.33
C LEU A 43 -2.20 -6.43 -7.43
N LEU A 44 -1.13 -5.64 -7.45
CA LEU A 44 -0.89 -4.65 -8.50
C LEU A 44 -0.78 -5.29 -9.87
N THR A 45 -0.11 -6.42 -9.97
CA THR A 45 -0.01 -7.19 -11.21
C THR A 45 -1.38 -7.68 -11.67
N PHE A 46 -2.21 -8.16 -10.76
CA PHE A 46 -3.59 -8.57 -11.05
C PHE A 46 -4.42 -7.41 -11.61
N PHE A 47 -4.43 -6.26 -10.94
CA PHE A 47 -5.16 -5.08 -11.42
C PHE A 47 -4.65 -4.61 -12.78
N TYR A 48 -3.35 -4.58 -12.97
CA TYR A 48 -2.76 -4.18 -14.25
C TYR A 48 -3.18 -5.08 -15.41
N ARG A 49 -3.22 -6.39 -15.19
CA ARG A 49 -3.55 -7.38 -16.23
C ARG A 49 -5.05 -7.53 -16.48
N LYS A 50 -5.87 -7.41 -15.45
CA LYS A 50 -7.30 -7.75 -15.51
C LYS A 50 -8.24 -6.57 -15.39
N MET A 51 -7.80 -5.49 -14.74
CA MET A 51 -8.63 -4.35 -14.39
C MET A 51 -7.84 -3.03 -14.57
N LYS A 52 -7.12 -2.90 -15.67
CA LYS A 52 -6.24 -1.75 -15.92
C LYS A 52 -6.99 -0.41 -15.88
N GLU A 53 -8.26 -0.39 -16.25
CA GLU A 53 -9.10 0.80 -16.21
C GLU A 53 -9.25 1.38 -14.80
N VAL A 54 -9.17 0.56 -13.76
CA VAL A 54 -9.16 1.01 -12.36
C VAL A 54 -7.92 1.85 -12.06
N ILE A 55 -6.79 1.49 -12.64
CA ILE A 55 -5.53 2.23 -12.53
C ILE A 55 -5.59 3.50 -13.38
N ASP A 56 -5.96 3.39 -14.65
CA ASP A 56 -6.05 4.50 -15.60
C ASP A 56 -7.02 5.59 -15.10
N GLY A 57 -8.13 5.20 -14.50
CA GLY A 57 -9.12 6.11 -13.92
C GLY A 57 -8.73 6.73 -12.57
N GLY A 58 -7.59 6.34 -12.01
CA GLY A 58 -7.11 6.86 -10.73
C GLY A 58 -7.89 6.38 -9.50
N HIS A 59 -8.41 5.16 -9.53
CA HIS A 59 -9.22 4.60 -8.45
C HIS A 59 -8.45 3.67 -7.53
N LEU A 60 -7.24 3.25 -7.89
CA LEU A 60 -6.44 2.30 -7.12
C LEU A 60 -5.38 3.01 -6.28
N TYR A 61 -5.36 2.67 -4.99
CA TYR A 61 -4.48 3.24 -3.99
C TYR A 61 -3.85 2.16 -3.12
N ILE A 62 -2.73 2.50 -2.50
CA ILE A 62 -2.07 1.71 -1.46
C ILE A 62 -2.12 2.50 -0.17
N ALA A 63 -2.66 1.91 0.89
CA ALA A 63 -2.59 2.48 2.23
C ALA A 63 -1.23 2.16 2.85
N LEU A 64 -0.63 3.17 3.47
CA LEU A 64 0.66 3.03 4.15
C LEU A 64 0.44 3.11 5.66
N PRO A 65 0.54 1.98 6.38
CA PRO A 65 0.50 2.00 7.84
C PRO A 65 1.80 2.58 8.40
N PRO A 66 1.78 3.11 9.64
CA PRO A 66 2.99 3.54 10.31
C PRO A 66 3.90 2.35 10.62
N LEU A 67 5.20 2.60 10.68
CA LEU A 67 6.19 1.60 11.08
C LEU A 67 6.45 1.59 12.57
N TYR A 68 6.24 2.72 13.26
CA TYR A 68 6.50 2.88 14.69
C TYR A 68 5.42 3.68 15.39
N ARG A 69 5.23 3.37 16.67
CA ARG A 69 4.56 4.23 17.64
C ARG A 69 5.59 4.66 18.67
N VAL A 70 5.77 5.96 18.82
CA VAL A 70 6.67 6.57 19.82
C VAL A 70 5.81 7.23 20.87
N SER A 71 6.03 6.93 22.14
CA SER A 71 5.25 7.47 23.25
C SER A 71 6.13 7.94 24.40
N GLN A 72 5.67 8.97 25.08
CA GLN A 72 6.27 9.51 26.30
C GLN A 72 5.15 10.02 27.22
N GLY A 73 4.87 9.30 28.30
CA GLY A 73 3.72 9.58 29.14
C GLY A 73 2.41 9.48 28.35
N LYS A 74 1.64 10.56 28.30
CA LYS A 74 0.39 10.65 27.54
C LYS A 74 0.57 11.08 26.07
N LYS A 75 1.76 11.52 25.70
CA LYS A 75 2.07 11.90 24.33
C LYS A 75 2.39 10.66 23.50
N GLU A 76 1.84 10.60 22.30
CA GLU A 76 2.17 9.57 21.34
C GLU A 76 2.23 10.13 19.92
N ALA A 77 3.06 9.51 19.08
CA ALA A 77 3.15 9.81 17.67
C ALA A 77 3.33 8.53 16.87
N TYR A 78 2.66 8.47 15.73
CA TYR A 78 2.87 7.42 14.74
C TYR A 78 3.82 7.93 13.67
N VAL A 79 4.84 7.15 13.35
CA VAL A 79 5.88 7.54 12.42
C VAL A 79 6.08 6.48 11.33
N TYR A 80 6.48 6.93 10.15
CA TYR A 80 6.45 6.15 8.92
C TYR A 80 7.83 5.75 8.40
N ASP A 81 8.90 6.33 8.96
CA ASP A 81 10.28 5.97 8.63
C ASP A 81 11.23 6.16 9.81
N ASP A 82 12.46 5.68 9.66
CA ASP A 82 13.48 5.73 10.71
C ASP A 82 13.93 7.16 11.02
N ASN A 83 14.02 8.04 10.02
CA ASN A 83 14.41 9.43 10.22
C ASN A 83 13.36 10.21 11.03
N GLU A 84 12.11 10.02 10.69
CA GLU A 84 10.98 10.61 11.42
C GLU A 84 10.94 10.12 12.87
N ARG A 85 11.17 8.82 13.08
CA ARG A 85 11.29 8.23 14.40
C ARG A 85 12.37 8.92 15.24
N ASP A 86 13.57 9.07 14.71
CA ASP A 86 14.71 9.65 15.43
C ASP A 86 14.46 11.12 15.77
N LEU A 87 13.86 11.89 14.86
CA LEU A 87 13.48 13.29 15.10
C LEU A 87 12.43 13.44 16.21
N ILE A 88 11.42 12.57 16.23
CA ILE A 88 10.38 12.58 17.27
C ILE A 88 10.97 12.22 18.64
N ILE A 89 11.83 11.21 18.70
CA ILE A 89 12.51 10.81 19.93
C ILE A 89 13.34 11.96 20.48
N GLU A 90 14.14 12.61 19.64
CA GLU A 90 14.96 13.74 20.03
C GLU A 90 14.11 14.90 20.59
N ARG A 91 13.01 15.20 19.92
CA ARG A 91 12.06 16.24 20.37
C ARG A 91 11.45 15.91 21.73
N MET A 92 10.96 14.70 21.92
CA MET A 92 10.36 14.25 23.18
C MET A 92 11.36 14.27 24.33
N GLN A 93 12.60 13.87 24.09
CA GLN A 93 13.66 13.89 25.09
C GLN A 93 14.07 15.32 25.48
N LYS A 94 14.06 16.27 24.55
CA LYS A 94 14.31 17.69 24.85
C LYS A 94 13.19 18.34 25.66
N GLU A 95 11.93 18.01 25.34
CA GLU A 95 10.77 18.56 26.05
C GLU A 95 10.63 18.05 27.48
N ASN A 96 10.95 16.78 27.70
CA ASN A 96 10.86 16.16 29.02
C ASN A 96 11.99 15.16 29.27
N LYS A 97 13.10 15.63 29.82
CA LYS A 97 14.29 14.84 30.10
C LYS A 97 14.09 13.74 31.14
N ASN A 98 13.08 13.88 32.00
CA ASN A 98 12.84 12.97 33.13
C ASN A 98 11.86 11.84 32.79
N SER A 99 11.26 11.84 31.62
CA SER A 99 10.30 10.83 31.21
C SER A 99 10.89 9.93 30.13
N LYS A 100 10.69 8.63 30.30
CA LYS A 100 11.17 7.62 29.35
C LYS A 100 10.37 7.65 28.05
N VAL A 101 11.07 7.63 26.92
CA VAL A 101 10.49 7.42 25.60
C VAL A 101 10.39 5.92 25.32
N SER A 102 9.21 5.48 24.92
CA SER A 102 8.95 4.09 24.50
C SER A 102 8.71 4.04 23.01
N ILE A 103 9.25 2.99 22.36
CA ILE A 103 9.13 2.78 20.92
C ILE A 103 8.52 1.41 20.70
N GLN A 104 7.44 1.36 19.93
CA GLN A 104 6.84 0.13 19.44
C GLN A 104 7.03 0.07 17.91
N ARG A 105 7.63 -1.00 17.42
CA ARG A 105 7.72 -1.28 15.99
C ARG A 105 6.55 -2.16 15.56
N TYR A 106 5.86 -1.74 14.49
CA TYR A 106 4.81 -2.55 13.87
C TYR A 106 5.40 -3.41 12.74
N LYS A 107 5.27 -4.72 12.85
CA LYS A 107 5.66 -5.67 11.80
C LYS A 107 4.50 -6.00 10.87
N GLY A 108 3.26 -5.87 11.35
CA GLY A 108 2.06 -6.15 10.59
C GLY A 108 0.84 -5.44 11.14
N LEU A 109 -0.22 -5.36 10.35
CA LEU A 109 -1.48 -4.72 10.71
C LEU A 109 -2.16 -5.38 11.92
N GLY A 110 -1.93 -6.68 12.14
CA GLY A 110 -2.49 -7.43 13.26
C GLY A 110 -1.94 -7.03 14.64
N GLU A 111 -0.87 -6.26 14.71
CA GLU A 111 -0.32 -5.72 15.97
C GLU A 111 -1.06 -4.46 16.44
N MET A 112 -1.91 -3.90 15.58
CA MET A 112 -2.75 -2.75 15.91
C MET A 112 -4.12 -3.21 16.39
N ASN A 113 -4.67 -2.52 17.41
CA ASN A 113 -6.09 -2.64 17.70
C ASN A 113 -6.94 -1.87 16.69
N ALA A 114 -8.25 -2.02 16.73
CA ALA A 114 -9.16 -1.42 15.76
C ALA A 114 -9.06 0.11 15.72
N ASP A 115 -8.92 0.76 16.87
CA ASP A 115 -8.82 2.22 16.95
C ASP A 115 -7.49 2.72 16.35
N GLN A 116 -6.39 2.04 16.64
CA GLN A 116 -5.08 2.37 16.07
C GLN A 116 -5.08 2.20 14.55
N LEU A 117 -5.63 1.12 14.05
CA LEU A 117 -5.74 0.86 12.60
C LEU A 117 -6.60 1.92 11.92
N TRP A 118 -7.70 2.29 12.52
CA TRP A 118 -8.56 3.37 12.02
C TRP A 118 -7.81 4.69 11.94
N GLU A 119 -7.27 5.17 13.06
CA GLU A 119 -6.61 6.46 13.18
C GLU A 119 -5.41 6.62 12.24
N THR A 120 -4.66 5.55 12.00
CA THR A 120 -3.41 5.62 11.24
C THR A 120 -3.55 5.29 9.77
N THR A 121 -4.51 4.43 9.41
CA THR A 121 -4.51 3.79 8.09
C THR A 121 -5.85 3.91 7.35
N MET A 122 -6.96 3.99 8.06
CA MET A 122 -8.29 3.96 7.46
C MET A 122 -9.02 5.30 7.48
N ASP A 123 -8.77 6.15 8.47
CA ASP A 123 -9.43 7.45 8.59
C ASP A 123 -9.04 8.34 7.41
N PRO A 124 -10.01 8.80 6.59
CA PRO A 124 -9.74 9.64 5.43
C PRO A 124 -8.98 10.94 5.75
N ASP A 125 -9.16 11.47 6.95
CA ASP A 125 -8.53 12.73 7.37
C ASP A 125 -7.07 12.55 7.82
N ARG A 126 -6.65 11.33 8.12
CA ARG A 126 -5.34 11.04 8.71
C ARG A 126 -4.50 10.05 7.92
N ARG A 127 -5.14 9.16 7.16
CA ARG A 127 -4.45 8.10 6.41
C ARG A 127 -3.51 8.68 5.36
N THR A 128 -2.47 7.92 5.08
CA THR A 128 -1.56 8.18 3.97
C THR A 128 -1.82 7.17 2.87
N LEU A 129 -2.19 7.66 1.69
CA LEU A 129 -2.42 6.85 0.50
C LEU A 129 -1.40 7.17 -0.57
N LEU A 130 -0.94 6.12 -1.24
CA LEU A 130 -0.16 6.20 -2.46
C LEU A 130 -1.05 5.86 -3.64
N LYS A 131 -1.24 6.79 -4.58
CA LYS A 131 -1.99 6.52 -5.80
C LYS A 131 -1.17 5.62 -6.73
N VAL A 132 -1.79 4.52 -7.18
CA VAL A 132 -1.16 3.63 -8.15
C VAL A 132 -1.24 4.27 -9.53
N THR A 133 -0.08 4.45 -10.17
CA THR A 133 0.04 4.91 -11.56
C THR A 133 0.27 3.73 -12.49
N VAL A 134 0.07 3.93 -13.80
CA VAL A 134 0.37 2.90 -14.81
C VAL A 134 1.84 2.50 -14.72
N GLU A 135 2.74 3.48 -14.60
CA GLU A 135 4.19 3.24 -14.47
C GLU A 135 4.53 2.41 -13.24
N SER A 136 3.94 2.72 -12.09
CA SER A 136 4.18 1.95 -10.86
C SER A 136 3.63 0.53 -10.94
N ALA A 137 2.50 0.34 -11.62
CA ALA A 137 1.94 -0.98 -11.87
C ALA A 137 2.80 -1.80 -12.84
N GLU A 138 3.33 -1.19 -13.89
CA GLU A 138 4.27 -1.84 -14.82
C GLU A 138 5.55 -2.28 -14.12
N GLU A 139 6.10 -1.46 -13.25
CA GLU A 139 7.26 -1.83 -12.42
C GLU A 139 6.92 -3.00 -11.48
N ALA A 140 5.72 -3.03 -10.91
CA ALA A 140 5.27 -4.13 -10.08
C ALA A 140 5.20 -5.45 -10.88
N VAL A 141 4.72 -5.41 -12.13
CA VAL A 141 4.71 -6.58 -13.03
C VAL A 141 6.13 -7.10 -13.28
N LYS A 142 7.07 -6.21 -13.59
CA LYS A 142 8.49 -6.58 -13.78
C LYS A 142 9.10 -7.16 -12.50
N THR A 143 8.83 -6.53 -11.37
CA THR A 143 9.30 -7.01 -10.06
C THR A 143 8.72 -8.38 -9.72
N PHE A 144 7.45 -8.60 -9.99
CA PHE A 144 6.79 -9.90 -9.80
C PHE A 144 7.47 -10.99 -10.64
N GLN A 145 7.78 -10.72 -11.91
CA GLN A 145 8.52 -11.63 -12.77
C GLN A 145 9.92 -11.93 -12.22
N ASN A 146 10.62 -10.94 -11.69
CA ASN A 146 11.95 -11.09 -11.08
C ASN A 146 11.88 -11.84 -9.73
N LEU A 147 10.83 -11.64 -8.94
CA LEU A 147 10.61 -12.36 -7.68
C LEU A 147 10.38 -13.85 -7.88
N MET A 148 9.81 -14.24 -9.02
CA MET A 148 9.67 -15.64 -9.41
C MET A 148 11.02 -16.26 -9.82
N GLY A 149 12.06 -15.43 -10.11
CA GLY A 149 13.44 -15.82 -10.38
C GLY A 149 14.33 -15.50 -9.21
N SER A 150 14.51 -15.86 -8.13
CA SER A 150 15.45 -15.90 -6.99
C SER A 150 16.42 -14.73 -6.77
N ASP A 151 16.19 -13.51 -7.23
CA ASP A 151 17.08 -12.38 -6.95
C ASP A 151 16.66 -11.61 -5.69
N VAL A 152 17.35 -11.88 -4.58
CA VAL A 152 17.09 -11.29 -3.26
C VAL A 152 17.45 -9.79 -3.19
N GLU A 153 18.42 -9.35 -3.96
CA GLU A 153 18.90 -7.96 -3.95
C GLU A 153 17.91 -7.02 -4.65
N ALA A 154 17.36 -7.44 -5.77
CA ALA A 154 16.28 -6.72 -6.45
C ALA A 154 15.03 -6.53 -5.57
N ARG A 155 14.72 -7.50 -4.72
CA ARG A 155 13.62 -7.42 -3.74
C ARG A 155 13.82 -6.30 -2.72
N ARG A 156 15.05 -6.17 -2.17
CA ARG A 156 15.38 -5.12 -1.20
C ARG A 156 15.29 -3.73 -1.81
N SER A 157 15.84 -3.52 -2.98
CA SER A 157 15.85 -2.23 -3.67
C SER A 157 14.43 -1.74 -3.94
N PHE A 158 13.54 -2.60 -4.40
CA PHE A 158 12.14 -2.26 -4.65
C PHE A 158 11.42 -1.76 -3.40
N ILE A 159 11.60 -2.43 -2.27
CA ILE A 159 10.96 -2.07 -0.99
C ILE A 159 11.46 -0.71 -0.51
N GLN A 160 12.75 -0.43 -0.61
CA GLN A 160 13.37 0.82 -0.16
C GLN A 160 12.97 2.03 -1.01
N GLU A 161 12.92 1.88 -2.33
CA GLU A 161 12.53 2.95 -3.24
C GLU A 161 11.05 3.36 -3.05
N ARG A 162 10.17 2.39 -2.89
CA ARG A 162 8.72 2.65 -2.76
C ARG A 162 8.33 3.29 -1.44
N ALA A 163 9.06 3.07 -0.37
CA ALA A 163 8.85 3.73 0.90
C ALA A 163 9.04 5.26 0.85
N LYS A 164 9.71 5.79 -0.18
CA LYS A 164 9.98 7.22 -0.37
C LYS A 164 8.91 7.97 -1.16
N GLU A 165 7.96 7.28 -1.79
CA GLU A 165 6.94 7.88 -2.66
C GLU A 165 5.60 8.14 -1.94
N VAL A 166 5.65 8.40 -0.65
CA VAL A 166 4.45 8.66 0.16
C VAL A 166 3.89 10.04 -0.15
N VAL A 167 2.65 10.10 -0.62
CA VAL A 167 1.91 11.34 -0.86
C VAL A 167 0.61 11.30 -0.07
N ASN A 168 0.33 12.36 0.69
CA ASN A 168 -0.98 12.52 1.33
C ASN A 168 -1.99 13.00 0.27
N LEU A 169 -2.87 12.09 -0.16
CA LEU A 169 -3.80 12.33 -1.27
C LEU A 169 -5.25 12.56 -0.83
N ASP A 170 -5.52 12.58 0.45
CA ASP A 170 -6.86 12.83 0.99
C ASP A 170 -7.09 14.33 1.27
N VAL A 171 -7.00 15.10 0.21
CA VAL A 171 -7.30 16.54 0.25
C VAL A 171 -8.73 16.79 -0.19
#